data_d11534ec77a1c05dc74f735e115b79c1
#
_entry.id   d11534ec77a1c05dc74f735e115b79c1
#
_cell.length_a   1.000
_cell.length_b   1.000
_cell.length_c   1.000
_cell.angle_alpha   90.00
_cell.angle_beta   90.00
_cell.angle_gamma   90.00
#
_symmetry.space_group_name_H-M   'P 1'
#
loop_
_entity.id
_entity.type
_entity.pdbx_description
1 polymer ?
#
loop_
_entity_poly.entity_id
_entity_poly.type
_entity_poly.pdbx_seq_one_letter_code
_entity_poly.pdbx_strand_id
1 'polypeptide(L)'
;MNHPRILGIGTANPPDRLTQEQTFHAAGYQSERIRKIFLNSDIDYRHFYLEGAPNRDESSDQLNQRYLRGAMKTGCQAILNCVKAAGTTVQDVDLLTVCTCTGYVCPDVGSRLIAHMGFSNRIQRASILGLGCAGALPSLQQTVDFVRANPGRQALMLAVEICSACYYVDNTLETVVGNAICADGAAAFLLAAGQQANLSYPLIIDFETFIATEHLHEVGLQHRDGKLRIMLGASVQQLAGPMIETALQQLLRRHGLSRSRIDFWVVHPGGRKVIDNVQKHFGMTDTHLRFSSTVLRNYGNMSSPTVMFVLEEVVRSGDPRSGDWGVMIALGPGMAAEVALLRW
;
A
#
# COMPACT_ATOMS: atom_id res chain seq x y z
N MET A 1 6.67 -27.73 -5.24
CA MET A 1 6.08 -27.00 -4.09
C MET A 1 4.86 -26.24 -4.61
N ASN A 2 3.72 -26.34 -3.91
CA ASN A 2 2.53 -25.56 -4.28
C ASN A 2 2.71 -24.11 -3.80
N HIS A 3 3.23 -23.26 -4.68
CA HIS A 3 3.34 -21.85 -4.37
C HIS A 3 1.96 -21.21 -4.20
N PRO A 4 1.75 -20.36 -3.19
CA PRO A 4 0.53 -19.60 -3.03
C PRO A 4 0.29 -18.68 -4.24
N ARG A 5 -0.97 -18.61 -4.63
CA ARG A 5 -1.43 -17.73 -5.73
C ARG A 5 -2.44 -16.75 -5.22
N ILE A 6 -2.43 -15.55 -5.78
CA ILE A 6 -3.53 -14.60 -5.65
C ILE A 6 -4.71 -15.16 -6.46
N LEU A 7 -5.87 -15.27 -5.81
CA LEU A 7 -7.13 -15.72 -6.43
C LEU A 7 -7.96 -14.52 -6.90
N GLY A 8 -7.82 -13.39 -6.24
CA GLY A 8 -8.53 -12.16 -6.56
C GLY A 8 -7.85 -10.95 -5.95
N ILE A 9 -7.99 -9.83 -6.63
CA ILE A 9 -7.58 -8.51 -6.19
C ILE A 9 -8.84 -7.65 -6.11
N GLY A 10 -8.97 -6.84 -5.05
CA GLY A 10 -10.02 -5.84 -4.93
C GLY A 10 -9.44 -4.55 -4.37
N THR A 11 -9.64 -3.45 -5.09
CA THR A 11 -9.25 -2.11 -4.66
C THR A 11 -10.49 -1.25 -4.44
N ALA A 12 -10.37 -0.26 -3.56
CA ALA A 12 -11.41 0.73 -3.32
C ALA A 12 -10.82 2.06 -2.86
N ASN A 13 -11.46 3.14 -3.25
CA ASN A 13 -11.18 4.49 -2.79
C ASN A 13 -12.42 5.12 -2.18
N PRO A 14 -12.28 6.04 -1.23
CA PRO A 14 -13.37 6.90 -0.80
C PRO A 14 -13.92 7.74 -1.97
N PRO A 15 -15.19 8.22 -1.85
CA PRO A 15 -15.88 8.88 -2.96
C PRO A 15 -15.36 10.27 -3.31
N ASP A 16 -14.76 10.98 -2.33
CA ASP A 16 -14.34 12.38 -2.53
C ASP A 16 -13.03 12.43 -3.31
N ARG A 17 -13.14 12.68 -4.62
CA ARG A 17 -12.02 12.79 -5.56
C ARG A 17 -11.69 14.25 -5.78
N LEU A 18 -10.47 14.65 -5.39
CA LEU A 18 -9.99 16.04 -5.49
C LEU A 18 -8.79 16.12 -6.43
N THR A 19 -8.72 17.22 -7.19
CA THR A 19 -7.49 17.63 -7.89
C THR A 19 -6.44 18.12 -6.89
N GLN A 20 -5.19 18.26 -7.31
CA GLN A 20 -4.14 18.82 -6.47
C GLN A 20 -4.43 20.27 -6.05
N GLU A 21 -5.02 21.06 -6.95
CA GLU A 21 -5.46 22.43 -6.62
C GLU A 21 -6.54 22.42 -5.55
N GLN A 22 -7.58 21.59 -5.72
CA GLN A 22 -8.64 21.46 -4.73
C GLN A 22 -8.10 20.97 -3.38
N THR A 23 -7.15 20.03 -3.40
CA THR A 23 -6.53 19.52 -2.17
C THR A 23 -5.68 20.55 -1.47
N PHE A 24 -4.92 21.37 -2.22
CA PHE A 24 -4.18 22.51 -1.66
C PHE A 24 -5.10 23.46 -0.89
N HIS A 25 -6.23 23.82 -1.49
CA HIS A 25 -7.24 24.69 -0.84
C HIS A 25 -7.91 23.99 0.34
N ALA A 26 -8.29 22.72 0.21
CA ALA A 26 -8.90 21.93 1.28
C ALA A 26 -7.98 21.76 2.48
N ALA A 27 -6.68 21.56 2.26
CA ALA A 27 -5.66 21.58 3.32
C ALA A 27 -5.46 22.96 3.93
N GLY A 28 -6.01 24.01 3.26
CA GLY A 28 -6.07 25.40 3.71
C GLY A 28 -4.72 26.10 3.70
N TYR A 29 -3.77 25.64 2.91
CA TYR A 29 -2.57 26.39 2.59
C TYR A 29 -2.90 27.61 1.72
N GLN A 30 -2.11 28.70 1.86
CA GLN A 30 -2.31 29.92 1.10
C GLN A 30 -1.06 30.38 0.34
N SER A 31 0.10 29.77 0.65
CA SER A 31 1.38 30.14 0.07
C SER A 31 1.53 29.62 -1.36
N GLU A 32 1.83 30.49 -2.31
CA GLU A 32 2.11 30.11 -3.71
C GLU A 32 3.32 29.15 -3.84
N ARG A 33 4.30 29.26 -2.93
CA ARG A 33 5.42 28.30 -2.87
C ARG A 33 4.92 26.91 -2.52
N ILE A 34 4.00 26.80 -1.56
CA ILE A 34 3.39 25.51 -1.17
C ILE A 34 2.49 24.98 -2.30
N ARG A 35 1.69 25.86 -2.91
CA ARG A 35 0.85 25.50 -4.06
C ARG A 35 1.67 24.83 -5.18
N LYS A 36 2.83 25.38 -5.51
CA LYS A 36 3.75 24.77 -6.49
C LYS A 36 4.22 23.36 -6.09
N ILE A 37 4.38 23.07 -4.80
CA ILE A 37 4.75 21.71 -4.33
C ILE A 37 3.61 20.73 -4.65
N PHE A 38 2.36 21.11 -4.41
CA PHE A 38 1.20 20.29 -4.76
C PHE A 38 1.14 20.06 -6.28
N LEU A 39 1.19 21.11 -7.09
CA LEU A 39 1.03 21.02 -8.55
C LEU A 39 2.18 20.29 -9.25
N ASN A 40 3.38 20.24 -8.66
CA ASN A 40 4.56 19.57 -9.23
C ASN A 40 4.78 18.16 -8.66
N SER A 41 3.77 17.54 -8.08
CA SER A 41 3.85 16.21 -7.47
C SER A 41 3.67 15.03 -8.43
N ASP A 42 3.35 15.29 -9.70
CA ASP A 42 2.92 14.32 -10.73
C ASP A 42 1.64 13.54 -10.34
N ILE A 43 0.79 14.18 -9.53
CA ILE A 43 -0.51 13.65 -9.12
C ILE A 43 -1.59 14.54 -9.71
N ASP A 44 -2.54 13.93 -10.44
CA ASP A 44 -3.69 14.66 -10.98
C ASP A 44 -4.85 14.66 -9.99
N TYR A 45 -5.09 13.50 -9.36
CA TYR A 45 -6.21 13.29 -8.47
C TYR A 45 -5.81 12.49 -7.24
N ARG A 46 -6.54 12.75 -6.14
CA ARG A 46 -6.49 11.95 -4.92
C ARG A 46 -7.89 11.72 -4.39
N HIS A 47 -8.05 10.61 -3.67
CA HIS A 47 -9.29 10.27 -3.00
C HIS A 47 -9.17 10.47 -1.50
N PHE A 48 -10.23 10.98 -0.87
CA PHE A 48 -10.27 11.24 0.55
C PHE A 48 -11.62 10.80 1.15
N TYR A 49 -11.57 10.37 2.40
CA TYR A 49 -12.76 10.16 3.20
C TYR A 49 -13.03 11.42 4.02
N LEU A 50 -13.83 12.31 3.44
CA LEU A 50 -14.22 13.57 4.06
C LEU A 50 -15.67 13.50 4.53
N GLU A 51 -15.96 14.06 5.70
CA GLU A 51 -17.31 14.16 6.25
C GLU A 51 -17.71 15.64 6.31
N GLY A 52 -17.97 16.21 5.14
CA GLY A 52 -18.19 17.64 4.96
C GLY A 52 -16.95 18.41 4.55
N ALA A 53 -16.95 19.71 4.76
CA ALA A 53 -15.77 20.56 4.48
C ALA A 53 -14.61 20.18 5.41
N PRO A 54 -13.37 20.12 4.89
CA PRO A 54 -12.21 19.83 5.72
C PRO A 54 -12.13 20.81 6.90
N ASN A 55 -12.16 20.28 8.12
CA ASN A 55 -12.05 21.08 9.34
C ASN A 55 -10.65 20.89 9.92
N ARG A 56 -9.88 21.98 9.99
CA ARG A 56 -8.55 21.98 10.60
C ARG A 56 -8.57 21.77 12.10
N ASP A 57 -9.70 22.09 12.74
CA ASP A 57 -9.87 22.06 14.18
C ASP A 57 -10.40 20.72 14.69
N GLU A 58 -10.40 19.67 13.84
CA GLU A 58 -10.76 18.33 14.30
C GLU A 58 -9.88 17.92 15.48
N SER A 59 -10.52 17.48 16.56
CA SER A 59 -9.82 16.88 17.69
C SER A 59 -9.23 15.51 17.31
N SER A 60 -8.31 14.99 18.13
CA SER A 60 -7.76 13.65 17.98
C SER A 60 -8.87 12.59 17.94
N ASP A 61 -9.91 12.74 18.77
CA ASP A 61 -11.04 11.80 18.81
C ASP A 61 -11.85 11.84 17.51
N GLN A 62 -12.12 13.03 16.97
CA GLN A 62 -12.83 13.18 15.70
C GLN A 62 -12.03 12.57 14.54
N LEU A 63 -10.72 12.81 14.49
CA LEU A 63 -9.82 12.21 13.48
C LEU A 63 -9.81 10.68 13.59
N ASN A 64 -9.71 10.12 14.80
CA ASN A 64 -9.72 8.67 15.00
C ASN A 64 -11.08 8.04 14.65
N GLN A 65 -12.18 8.72 14.93
CA GLN A 65 -13.53 8.28 14.53
C GLN A 65 -13.69 8.34 13.00
N ARG A 66 -13.20 9.38 12.33
CA ARG A 66 -13.22 9.51 10.88
C ARG A 66 -12.33 8.43 10.22
N TYR A 67 -11.14 8.18 10.79
CA TYR A 67 -10.32 7.04 10.39
C TYR A 67 -11.12 5.73 10.44
N LEU A 68 -11.75 5.42 11.56
CA LEU A 68 -12.47 4.17 11.73
C LEU A 68 -13.63 4.03 10.70
N ARG A 69 -14.45 5.08 10.54
CA ARG A 69 -15.55 5.03 9.55
C ARG A 69 -15.04 4.89 8.13
N GLY A 70 -14.00 5.64 7.76
CA GLY A 70 -13.35 5.56 6.46
C GLY A 70 -12.73 4.18 6.19
N ALA A 71 -11.99 3.64 7.16
CA ALA A 71 -11.36 2.32 7.07
C ALA A 71 -12.40 1.20 6.93
N MET A 72 -13.48 1.26 7.70
CA MET A 72 -14.60 0.30 7.58
C MET A 72 -15.24 0.37 6.19
N LYS A 73 -15.64 1.57 5.74
CA LYS A 73 -16.35 1.73 4.47
C LYS A 73 -15.47 1.32 3.27
N THR A 74 -14.24 1.83 3.22
CA THR A 74 -13.32 1.57 2.09
C THR A 74 -12.80 0.14 2.13
N GLY A 75 -12.48 -0.39 3.33
CA GLY A 75 -12.05 -1.77 3.53
C GLY A 75 -13.12 -2.79 3.15
N CYS A 76 -14.39 -2.58 3.56
CA CYS A 76 -15.51 -3.43 3.14
C CYS A 76 -15.62 -3.48 1.61
N GLN A 77 -15.53 -2.34 0.93
CA GLN A 77 -15.65 -2.30 -0.52
C GLN A 77 -14.49 -3.04 -1.21
N ALA A 78 -13.25 -2.88 -0.72
CA ALA A 78 -12.10 -3.60 -1.24
C ALA A 78 -12.24 -5.12 -1.06
N ILE A 79 -12.69 -5.58 0.11
CA ILE A 79 -12.96 -7.00 0.38
C ILE A 79 -14.05 -7.53 -0.56
N LEU A 80 -15.17 -6.83 -0.72
CA LEU A 80 -16.25 -7.24 -1.61
C LEU A 80 -15.78 -7.36 -3.06
N ASN A 81 -15.00 -6.39 -3.54
CA ASN A 81 -14.42 -6.44 -4.88
C ASN A 81 -13.47 -7.64 -5.03
N CYS A 82 -12.67 -7.93 -4.00
CA CYS A 82 -11.70 -9.03 -4.00
C CYS A 82 -12.38 -10.41 -4.05
N VAL A 83 -13.34 -10.68 -3.16
CA VAL A 83 -14.04 -11.98 -3.13
C VAL A 83 -14.89 -12.17 -4.37
N LYS A 84 -15.47 -11.11 -4.93
CA LYS A 84 -16.18 -11.15 -6.22
C LYS A 84 -15.24 -11.52 -7.36
N ALA A 85 -14.05 -10.90 -7.42
CA ALA A 85 -13.03 -11.22 -8.43
C ALA A 85 -12.53 -12.67 -8.33
N ALA A 86 -12.47 -13.20 -7.10
CA ALA A 86 -12.09 -14.60 -6.84
C ALA A 86 -13.23 -15.61 -7.02
N GLY A 87 -14.48 -15.17 -7.21
CA GLY A 87 -15.64 -16.06 -7.33
C GLY A 87 -15.98 -16.79 -6.03
N THR A 88 -15.72 -16.19 -4.86
CA THR A 88 -15.94 -16.77 -3.52
C THR A 88 -16.69 -15.79 -2.61
N THR A 89 -16.84 -16.15 -1.35
CA THR A 89 -17.52 -15.33 -0.33
C THR A 89 -16.65 -15.12 0.90
N VAL A 90 -17.01 -14.19 1.75
CA VAL A 90 -16.30 -13.93 3.01
C VAL A 90 -16.39 -15.10 4.00
N GLN A 91 -17.39 -15.96 3.88
CA GLN A 91 -17.55 -17.16 4.73
C GLN A 91 -16.51 -18.24 4.41
N ASP A 92 -15.91 -18.22 3.21
CA ASP A 92 -14.89 -19.17 2.77
C ASP A 92 -13.47 -18.76 3.19
N VAL A 93 -13.32 -17.61 3.85
CA VAL A 93 -12.03 -17.07 4.30
C VAL A 93 -11.69 -17.60 5.69
N ASP A 94 -10.52 -18.22 5.81
CA ASP A 94 -10.03 -18.82 7.07
C ASP A 94 -9.12 -17.89 7.88
N LEU A 95 -8.46 -16.92 7.23
CA LEU A 95 -7.65 -15.87 7.87
C LEU A 95 -7.94 -14.52 7.27
N LEU A 96 -8.12 -13.51 8.11
CA LEU A 96 -8.10 -12.10 7.75
C LEU A 96 -6.87 -11.41 8.36
N THR A 97 -5.94 -10.97 7.52
CA THR A 97 -4.80 -10.12 7.91
C THR A 97 -5.11 -8.68 7.53
N VAL A 98 -5.08 -7.75 8.48
CA VAL A 98 -5.30 -6.31 8.22
C VAL A 98 -4.03 -5.52 8.48
N CYS A 99 -3.63 -4.69 7.51
CA CYS A 99 -2.52 -3.76 7.61
C CYS A 99 -3.02 -2.31 7.60
N THR A 100 -2.57 -1.51 8.56
CA THR A 100 -2.84 -0.06 8.62
C THR A 100 -1.81 0.66 9.47
N CYS A 101 -1.57 1.94 9.20
CA CYS A 101 -0.71 2.79 10.02
C CYS A 101 -1.34 4.16 10.34
N THR A 102 -2.46 4.50 9.71
CA THR A 102 -3.10 5.82 9.79
C THR A 102 -4.10 5.96 10.94
N GLY A 103 -4.26 4.93 11.75
CA GLY A 103 -5.07 4.96 12.97
C GLY A 103 -4.88 3.71 13.80
N TYR A 104 -5.22 3.83 15.08
CA TYR A 104 -5.22 2.73 16.04
C TYR A 104 -6.53 2.69 16.79
N VAL A 105 -7.19 1.53 16.79
CA VAL A 105 -8.44 1.28 17.52
C VAL A 105 -8.42 -0.10 18.17
N CYS A 106 -9.07 -0.21 19.33
CA CYS A 106 -9.29 -1.48 20.02
C CYS A 106 -10.77 -1.58 20.40
N PRO A 107 -11.55 -2.58 19.93
CA PRO A 107 -11.17 -3.65 18.98
C PRO A 107 -10.71 -3.12 17.63
N ASP A 108 -9.77 -3.86 17.01
CA ASP A 108 -9.13 -3.52 15.74
C ASP A 108 -10.10 -3.49 14.55
N VAL A 109 -9.67 -2.92 13.44
CA VAL A 109 -10.45 -2.83 12.18
C VAL A 109 -10.83 -4.22 11.69
N GLY A 110 -9.93 -5.21 11.77
CA GLY A 110 -10.19 -6.59 11.34
C GLY A 110 -11.36 -7.22 12.11
N SER A 111 -11.38 -7.11 13.44
CA SER A 111 -12.48 -7.62 14.27
C SER A 111 -13.83 -6.98 13.92
N ARG A 112 -13.82 -5.68 13.61
CA ARG A 112 -15.03 -4.95 13.22
C ARG A 112 -15.51 -5.34 11.83
N LEU A 113 -14.60 -5.56 10.87
CA LEU A 113 -14.93 -6.05 9.52
C LEU A 113 -15.51 -7.46 9.58
N ILE A 114 -14.92 -8.37 10.40
CA ILE A 114 -15.45 -9.72 10.62
C ILE A 114 -16.90 -9.67 11.08
N ALA A 115 -17.19 -8.87 12.10
CA ALA A 115 -18.56 -8.74 12.63
C ALA A 115 -19.52 -8.09 11.62
N HIS A 116 -19.07 -7.03 10.93
CA HIS A 116 -19.93 -6.25 10.02
C HIS A 116 -20.27 -7.00 8.73
N MET A 117 -19.31 -7.75 8.16
CA MET A 117 -19.46 -8.43 6.88
C MET A 117 -19.95 -9.88 7.01
N GLY A 118 -20.07 -10.40 8.24
CA GLY A 118 -20.56 -11.76 8.49
C GLY A 118 -19.58 -12.85 8.11
N PHE A 119 -18.28 -12.64 8.33
CA PHE A 119 -17.30 -13.72 8.25
C PHE A 119 -17.61 -14.85 9.23
N SER A 120 -17.04 -16.02 9.02
CA SER A 120 -17.14 -17.12 9.98
C SER A 120 -16.63 -16.72 11.36
N ASN A 121 -17.35 -17.09 12.43
CA ASN A 121 -16.92 -16.90 13.82
C ASN A 121 -15.64 -17.71 14.17
N ARG A 122 -15.18 -18.61 13.30
CA ARG A 122 -13.97 -19.42 13.47
C ARG A 122 -12.80 -18.89 12.67
N ILE A 123 -12.95 -17.74 12.00
CA ILE A 123 -11.88 -17.11 11.23
C ILE A 123 -10.71 -16.73 12.15
N GLN A 124 -9.50 -17.00 11.72
CA GLN A 124 -8.30 -16.43 12.34
C GLN A 124 -8.13 -14.98 11.90
N ARG A 125 -7.48 -14.17 12.74
CA ARG A 125 -7.20 -12.78 12.39
C ARG A 125 -5.82 -12.34 12.87
N ALA A 126 -5.22 -11.41 12.12
CA ALA A 126 -3.99 -10.73 12.49
C ALA A 126 -4.09 -9.25 12.10
N SER A 127 -3.51 -8.36 12.93
CA SER A 127 -3.39 -6.94 12.63
C SER A 127 -1.92 -6.56 12.63
N ILE A 128 -1.46 -5.94 11.54
CA ILE A 128 -0.08 -5.48 11.36
C ILE A 128 -0.11 -3.96 11.34
N LEU A 129 0.58 -3.36 12.30
CA LEU A 129 0.53 -1.92 12.55
C LEU A 129 1.93 -1.31 12.49
N GLY A 130 2.01 -0.03 12.12
CA GLY A 130 3.23 0.76 12.26
C GLY A 130 4.30 0.55 11.18
N LEU A 131 4.04 -0.23 10.12
CA LEU A 131 4.99 -0.46 9.03
C LEU A 131 4.81 0.52 7.86
N GLY A 132 3.81 1.41 7.93
CA GLY A 132 3.56 2.44 6.92
C GLY A 132 3.46 1.89 5.50
N CYS A 133 4.06 2.60 4.55
CA CYS A 133 4.00 2.23 3.13
C CYS A 133 4.56 0.83 2.81
N ALA A 134 5.48 0.31 3.61
CA ALA A 134 6.03 -1.04 3.42
C ALA A 134 5.11 -2.15 3.94
N GLY A 135 4.13 -1.83 4.79
CA GLY A 135 3.35 -2.79 5.56
C GLY A 135 2.58 -3.83 4.73
N ALA A 136 2.27 -3.54 3.47
CA ALA A 136 1.60 -4.50 2.60
C ALA A 136 2.40 -5.80 2.38
N LEU A 137 3.73 -5.71 2.20
CA LEU A 137 4.54 -6.89 1.89
C LEU A 137 4.75 -7.82 3.08
N PRO A 138 5.11 -7.36 4.29
CA PRO A 138 5.14 -8.22 5.48
C PRO A 138 3.77 -8.83 5.79
N SER A 139 2.68 -8.09 5.55
CA SER A 139 1.32 -8.61 5.73
C SER A 139 0.98 -9.69 4.70
N LEU A 140 1.42 -9.50 3.45
CA LEU A 140 1.31 -10.50 2.39
C LEU A 140 2.12 -11.75 2.74
N GLN A 141 3.34 -11.60 3.25
CA GLN A 141 4.19 -12.71 3.68
C GLN A 141 3.50 -13.55 4.78
N GLN A 142 2.98 -12.93 5.84
CA GLN A 142 2.25 -13.63 6.89
C GLN A 142 1.02 -14.40 6.33
N THR A 143 0.32 -13.78 5.39
CA THR A 143 -0.85 -14.40 4.74
C THR A 143 -0.44 -15.58 3.85
N VAL A 144 0.67 -15.44 3.13
CA VAL A 144 1.28 -16.51 2.31
C VAL A 144 1.74 -17.68 3.19
N ASP A 145 2.40 -17.41 4.30
CA ASP A 145 2.88 -18.45 5.21
C ASP A 145 1.73 -19.23 5.84
N PHE A 146 0.60 -18.56 6.12
CA PHE A 146 -0.61 -19.24 6.58
C PHE A 146 -1.14 -20.23 5.54
N VAL A 147 -1.30 -19.84 4.28
CA VAL A 147 -1.84 -20.75 3.26
C VAL A 147 -0.84 -21.85 2.86
N ARG A 148 0.47 -21.62 2.99
CA ARG A 148 1.50 -22.65 2.86
C ARG A 148 1.39 -23.72 3.94
N ALA A 149 1.18 -23.29 5.19
CA ALA A 149 1.02 -24.18 6.34
C ALA A 149 -0.35 -24.87 6.39
N ASN A 150 -1.34 -24.35 5.69
CA ASN A 150 -2.72 -24.84 5.70
C ASN A 150 -3.25 -25.05 4.27
N PRO A 151 -2.80 -26.08 3.56
CA PRO A 151 -3.26 -26.37 2.19
C PRO A 151 -4.79 -26.51 2.13
N GLY A 152 -5.40 -25.91 1.12
CA GLY A 152 -6.85 -25.92 0.92
C GLY A 152 -7.61 -24.81 1.67
N ARG A 153 -6.93 -24.03 2.52
CA ARG A 153 -7.53 -22.86 3.15
C ARG A 153 -7.28 -21.60 2.34
N GLN A 154 -8.19 -20.63 2.53
CA GLN A 154 -8.12 -19.32 1.91
C GLN A 154 -7.78 -18.24 2.94
N ALA A 155 -6.93 -17.32 2.58
CA ALA A 155 -6.55 -16.20 3.44
C ALA A 155 -6.69 -14.87 2.69
N LEU A 156 -7.31 -13.91 3.34
CA LEU A 156 -7.51 -12.56 2.83
C LEU A 156 -6.60 -11.59 3.56
N MET A 157 -5.82 -10.84 2.79
CA MET A 157 -5.04 -9.72 3.29
C MET A 157 -5.71 -8.42 2.85
N LEU A 158 -5.92 -7.50 3.77
CA LEU A 158 -6.42 -6.14 3.54
C LEU A 158 -5.37 -5.13 3.99
N ALA A 159 -4.98 -4.23 3.11
CA ALA A 159 -4.31 -2.98 3.47
C ALA A 159 -5.34 -1.84 3.36
N VAL A 160 -5.47 -1.01 4.41
CA VAL A 160 -6.43 0.09 4.44
C VAL A 160 -5.84 1.31 5.14
N GLU A 161 -5.86 2.45 4.46
CA GLU A 161 -5.29 3.68 4.99
C GLU A 161 -6.22 4.87 4.75
N ILE A 162 -6.41 5.66 5.79
CA ILE A 162 -7.14 6.92 5.75
C ILE A 162 -6.15 8.04 6.13
N CYS A 163 -5.26 8.34 5.19
CA CYS A 163 -4.20 9.33 5.40
C CYS A 163 -4.78 10.73 5.70
N SER A 164 -5.98 11.02 5.21
CA SER A 164 -6.69 12.26 5.53
C SER A 164 -6.98 12.42 7.03
N ALA A 165 -7.02 11.31 7.78
CA ALA A 165 -7.15 11.35 9.25
C ALA A 165 -5.82 11.64 9.98
N CYS A 166 -4.69 11.65 9.25
CA CYS A 166 -3.37 12.01 9.74
C CYS A 166 -2.93 13.40 9.28
N TYR A 167 -3.87 14.25 8.85
CA TYR A 167 -3.53 15.58 8.36
C TYR A 167 -3.16 16.50 9.52
N TYR A 168 -1.88 16.80 9.60
CA TYR A 168 -1.32 17.84 10.44
C TYR A 168 -0.86 18.98 9.54
N VAL A 169 -1.26 20.20 9.81
CA VAL A 169 -0.97 21.36 8.94
C VAL A 169 -0.01 22.29 9.63
N ASP A 170 1.22 22.29 9.16
CA ASP A 170 2.24 23.31 9.45
C ASP A 170 2.94 23.71 8.14
N ASN A 171 3.90 24.65 8.22
CA ASN A 171 4.65 25.12 7.07
C ASN A 171 6.02 24.45 6.92
N THR A 172 6.28 23.35 7.64
CA THR A 172 7.52 22.57 7.46
C THR A 172 7.48 21.83 6.13
N LEU A 173 8.62 21.75 5.46
CA LEU A 173 8.69 21.12 4.13
C LEU A 173 8.24 19.66 4.18
N GLU A 174 8.59 18.93 5.22
CA GLU A 174 8.20 17.52 5.42
C GLU A 174 6.69 17.36 5.44
N THR A 175 5.99 18.13 6.28
CA THR A 175 4.53 18.08 6.40
C THR A 175 3.86 18.50 5.10
N VAL A 176 4.35 19.58 4.48
CA VAL A 176 3.81 20.06 3.20
C VAL A 176 3.94 19.02 2.10
N VAL A 177 5.10 18.37 1.97
CA VAL A 177 5.31 17.30 0.97
C VAL A 177 4.42 16.10 1.27
N GLY A 178 4.34 15.66 2.53
CA GLY A 178 3.44 14.58 2.93
C GLY A 178 1.99 14.90 2.58
N ASN A 179 1.51 16.09 2.93
CA ASN A 179 0.16 16.55 2.62
C ASN A 179 -0.09 16.70 1.10
N ALA A 180 0.97 16.95 0.32
CA ALA A 180 0.86 17.08 -1.14
C ALA A 180 0.76 15.73 -1.87
N ILE A 181 1.16 14.61 -1.24
CA ILE A 181 1.19 13.30 -1.90
C ILE A 181 0.24 12.26 -1.32
N CYS A 182 -0.07 12.32 -0.01
CA CYS A 182 -0.86 11.29 0.67
C CYS A 182 -2.33 11.30 0.26
N ALA A 183 -2.94 10.12 0.22
CA ALA A 183 -4.33 9.86 -0.17
C ALA A 183 -4.92 8.71 0.64
N ASP A 184 -6.21 8.45 0.51
CA ASP A 184 -6.93 7.37 1.18
C ASP A 184 -7.25 6.24 0.20
N GLY A 185 -7.19 5.00 0.68
CA GLY A 185 -7.53 3.84 -0.13
C GLY A 185 -7.44 2.53 0.64
N ALA A 186 -7.96 1.49 0.01
CA ALA A 186 -7.85 0.12 0.50
C ALA A 186 -7.64 -0.85 -0.65
N ALA A 187 -6.88 -1.92 -0.39
CA ALA A 187 -6.70 -3.01 -1.32
C ALA A 187 -6.69 -4.35 -0.59
N ALA A 188 -7.33 -5.36 -1.19
CA ALA A 188 -7.40 -6.70 -0.65
C ALA A 188 -6.88 -7.72 -1.66
N PHE A 189 -6.13 -8.71 -1.17
CA PHE A 189 -5.72 -9.90 -1.91
C PHE A 189 -6.29 -11.13 -1.23
N LEU A 190 -6.94 -12.00 -2.00
CA LEU A 190 -7.31 -13.34 -1.56
C LEU A 190 -6.28 -14.33 -2.08
N LEU A 191 -5.79 -15.20 -1.21
CA LEU A 191 -4.74 -16.17 -1.49
C LEU A 191 -5.17 -17.60 -1.13
N ALA A 192 -4.67 -18.56 -1.90
CA ALA A 192 -4.69 -19.97 -1.54
C ALA A 192 -3.46 -20.70 -2.11
N ALA A 193 -3.17 -21.89 -1.56
CA ALA A 193 -2.17 -22.80 -2.11
C ALA A 193 -2.83 -24.03 -2.70
N GLY A 194 -2.35 -24.49 -3.86
CA GLY A 194 -2.78 -25.75 -4.47
C GLY A 194 -4.13 -25.74 -5.20
N GLN A 195 -4.78 -24.60 -5.34
CA GLN A 195 -6.02 -24.48 -6.12
C GLN A 195 -5.73 -24.13 -7.58
N GLN A 196 -6.58 -24.62 -8.50
CA GLN A 196 -6.62 -24.11 -9.88
C GLN A 196 -7.17 -22.70 -9.84
N ALA A 197 -6.32 -21.74 -10.19
CA ALA A 197 -6.66 -20.33 -10.14
C ALA A 197 -6.59 -19.70 -11.54
N ASN A 198 -7.19 -18.54 -11.69
CA ASN A 198 -7.04 -17.70 -12.85
C ASN A 198 -5.55 -17.37 -13.10
N LEU A 199 -5.03 -17.78 -14.25
CA LEU A 199 -3.62 -17.61 -14.61
C LEU A 199 -3.21 -16.14 -14.79
N SER A 200 -4.17 -15.23 -14.82
CA SER A 200 -3.89 -13.76 -14.86
C SER A 200 -3.22 -13.23 -13.59
N TYR A 201 -3.40 -13.93 -12.46
CA TYR A 201 -2.79 -13.53 -11.19
C TYR A 201 -1.48 -14.27 -10.94
N PRO A 202 -0.46 -13.60 -10.36
CA PRO A 202 0.83 -14.24 -10.10
C PRO A 202 0.81 -15.22 -8.94
N LEU A 203 1.74 -16.15 -8.95
CA LEU A 203 2.23 -16.90 -7.80
C LEU A 203 3.12 -15.99 -6.95
N ILE A 204 3.06 -16.14 -5.64
CA ILE A 204 4.01 -15.52 -4.71
C ILE A 204 5.11 -16.54 -4.39
N ILE A 205 6.32 -16.27 -4.84
CA ILE A 205 7.43 -17.21 -4.77
C ILE A 205 8.20 -17.09 -3.46
N ASP A 206 8.66 -15.87 -3.14
CA ASP A 206 9.56 -15.63 -2.00
C ASP A 206 9.54 -14.15 -1.59
N PHE A 207 10.13 -13.85 -0.43
CA PHE A 207 10.23 -12.50 0.13
C PHE A 207 11.66 -12.22 0.61
N GLU A 208 11.99 -10.94 0.68
CA GLU A 208 13.22 -10.43 1.30
C GLU A 208 12.97 -9.08 1.93
N THR A 209 13.59 -8.88 3.09
CA THR A 209 13.55 -7.62 3.85
C THR A 209 14.95 -7.10 4.08
N PHE A 210 15.17 -5.81 3.89
CA PHE A 210 16.37 -5.10 4.31
C PHE A 210 15.99 -3.88 5.15
N ILE A 211 16.50 -3.79 6.36
CA ILE A 211 16.23 -2.67 7.29
C ILE A 211 17.52 -1.91 7.54
N ALA A 212 17.54 -0.62 7.20
CA ALA A 212 18.64 0.30 7.49
C ALA A 212 18.35 1.01 8.83
N THR A 213 18.73 0.37 9.94
CA THR A 213 18.39 0.82 11.30
C THR A 213 18.97 2.19 11.64
N GLU A 214 20.07 2.59 11.02
CA GLU A 214 20.69 3.91 11.15
C GLU A 214 19.80 5.05 10.59
N HIS A 215 18.81 4.71 9.78
CA HIS A 215 17.86 5.63 9.18
C HIS A 215 16.44 5.52 9.76
N LEU A 216 16.30 4.96 10.97
CA LEU A 216 15.02 4.68 11.63
C LEU A 216 14.03 5.86 11.63
N HIS A 217 14.53 7.08 11.74
CA HIS A 217 13.73 8.29 11.90
C HIS A 217 13.43 9.05 10.59
N GLU A 218 13.83 8.49 9.45
CA GLU A 218 13.67 9.19 8.16
C GLU A 218 12.22 9.18 7.64
N VAL A 219 11.46 8.12 7.92
CA VAL A 219 10.06 7.98 7.49
C VAL A 219 9.22 7.46 8.65
N GLY A 220 8.04 8.04 8.83
CA GLY A 220 7.11 7.55 9.84
C GLY A 220 5.93 8.47 10.11
N LEU A 221 5.23 8.15 11.17
CA LEU A 221 4.19 8.97 11.78
C LEU A 221 4.58 9.29 13.22
N GLN A 222 4.49 10.52 13.61
CA GLN A 222 4.78 10.99 14.96
C GLN A 222 3.55 11.63 15.58
N HIS A 223 3.27 11.33 16.84
CA HIS A 223 2.27 12.07 17.59
C HIS A 223 2.79 13.48 17.92
N ARG A 224 2.02 14.48 17.54
CA ARG A 224 2.26 15.89 17.88
C ARG A 224 0.93 16.57 18.18
N ASP A 225 0.82 17.21 19.32
CA ASP A 225 -0.39 17.88 19.78
C ASP A 225 -1.65 16.99 19.69
N GLY A 226 -1.48 15.70 20.04
CA GLY A 226 -2.54 14.71 19.98
C GLY A 226 -2.93 14.21 18.58
N LYS A 227 -2.27 14.68 17.53
CA LYS A 227 -2.52 14.29 16.13
C LYS A 227 -1.34 13.52 15.56
N LEU A 228 -1.59 12.66 14.58
CA LEU A 228 -0.53 12.02 13.80
C LEU A 228 0.01 13.02 12.78
N ARG A 229 1.32 13.18 12.77
CA ARG A 229 2.06 13.99 11.80
C ARG A 229 2.98 13.10 10.97
N ILE A 230 2.95 13.28 9.68
CA ILE A 230 3.86 12.57 8.78
C ILE A 230 5.29 13.09 8.96
N MET A 231 6.24 12.17 9.00
CA MET A 231 7.68 12.43 8.96
C MET A 231 8.21 11.90 7.62
N LEU A 232 8.92 12.75 6.90
CA LEU A 232 9.50 12.41 5.60
C LEU A 232 10.83 13.14 5.42
N GLY A 233 11.93 12.49 5.80
CA GLY A 233 13.27 13.03 5.70
C GLY A 233 13.71 13.24 4.25
N ALA A 234 14.57 14.22 4.04
CA ALA A 234 15.06 14.58 2.70
C ALA A 234 15.95 13.48 2.08
N SER A 235 16.56 12.63 2.89
CA SER A 235 17.44 11.54 2.47
C SER A 235 16.70 10.33 1.89
N VAL A 236 15.41 10.15 2.20
CA VAL A 236 14.58 9.00 1.79
C VAL A 236 14.70 8.71 0.28
N GLN A 237 14.60 9.75 -0.53
CA GLN A 237 14.67 9.61 -1.98
C GLN A 237 16.05 9.09 -2.47
N GLN A 238 17.15 9.39 -1.75
CA GLN A 238 18.49 8.94 -2.11
C GLN A 238 18.79 7.54 -1.60
N LEU A 239 18.19 7.15 -0.48
CA LEU A 239 18.35 5.84 0.15
C LEU A 239 17.55 4.75 -0.56
N ALA A 240 16.46 5.12 -1.23
CA ALA A 240 15.53 4.18 -1.85
C ALA A 240 16.21 3.18 -2.79
N GLY A 241 17.00 3.65 -3.76
CA GLY A 241 17.67 2.79 -4.74
C GLY A 241 18.63 1.78 -4.11
N PRO A 242 19.61 2.21 -3.30
CA PRO A 242 20.56 1.30 -2.65
C PRO A 242 19.93 0.27 -1.74
N MET A 243 18.88 0.64 -0.97
CA MET A 243 18.18 -0.28 -0.09
C MET A 243 17.42 -1.36 -0.86
N ILE A 244 16.68 -0.94 -1.90
CA ILE A 244 15.99 -1.88 -2.79
C ILE A 244 17.01 -2.82 -3.45
N GLU A 245 18.13 -2.32 -3.90
CA GLU A 245 19.17 -3.13 -4.54
C GLU A 245 19.70 -4.21 -3.59
N THR A 246 19.95 -3.87 -2.32
CA THR A 246 20.43 -4.82 -1.31
C THR A 246 19.44 -5.97 -1.14
N ALA A 247 18.16 -5.67 -0.89
CA ALA A 247 17.12 -6.69 -0.72
C ALA A 247 16.92 -7.51 -2.01
N LEU A 248 16.79 -6.82 -3.14
CA LEU A 248 16.54 -7.46 -4.43
C LEU A 248 17.67 -8.41 -4.85
N GLN A 249 18.93 -8.03 -4.66
CA GLN A 249 20.07 -8.90 -4.98
C GLN A 249 20.06 -10.18 -4.15
N GLN A 250 19.74 -10.12 -2.87
CA GLN A 250 19.66 -11.30 -2.01
C GLN A 250 18.53 -12.23 -2.46
N LEU A 251 17.35 -11.67 -2.74
CA LEU A 251 16.20 -12.43 -3.23
C LEU A 251 16.52 -13.14 -4.55
N LEU A 252 17.01 -12.41 -5.54
CA LEU A 252 17.31 -12.96 -6.87
C LEU A 252 18.40 -14.04 -6.84
N ARG A 253 19.44 -13.89 -6.01
CA ARG A 253 20.50 -14.91 -5.84
C ARG A 253 19.94 -16.24 -5.36
N ARG A 254 19.01 -16.24 -4.42
CA ARG A 254 18.38 -17.49 -3.92
C ARG A 254 17.65 -18.27 -5.01
N HIS A 255 17.20 -17.56 -6.05
CA HIS A 255 16.46 -18.16 -7.18
C HIS A 255 17.28 -18.29 -8.46
N GLY A 256 18.60 -18.00 -8.42
CA GLY A 256 19.46 -18.06 -9.60
C GLY A 256 19.05 -17.09 -10.72
N LEU A 257 18.38 -15.99 -10.34
CA LEU A 257 17.88 -14.98 -11.27
C LEU A 257 18.83 -13.78 -11.35
N SER A 258 18.90 -13.18 -12.54
CA SER A 258 19.48 -11.85 -12.72
C SER A 258 18.37 -10.80 -12.84
N ARG A 259 18.69 -9.55 -12.58
CA ARG A 259 17.75 -8.42 -12.73
C ARG A 259 17.15 -8.32 -14.14
N SER A 260 17.91 -8.67 -15.16
CA SER A 260 17.45 -8.65 -16.56
C SER A 260 16.36 -9.69 -16.88
N ARG A 261 16.07 -10.61 -15.94
CA ARG A 261 15.00 -11.59 -16.06
C ARG A 261 13.68 -11.12 -15.47
N ILE A 262 13.67 -9.92 -14.88
CA ILE A 262 12.46 -9.35 -14.30
C ILE A 262 11.71 -8.57 -15.38
N ASP A 263 10.53 -9.06 -15.73
CA ASP A 263 9.67 -8.51 -16.76
C ASP A 263 8.77 -7.39 -16.20
N PHE A 264 8.31 -7.54 -14.94
CA PHE A 264 7.38 -6.60 -14.30
C PHE A 264 7.91 -6.05 -12.97
N TRP A 265 7.88 -4.73 -12.84
CA TRP A 265 8.32 -4.00 -11.66
C TRP A 265 7.12 -3.33 -10.98
N VAL A 266 6.65 -3.93 -9.90
CA VAL A 266 5.54 -3.43 -9.08
C VAL A 266 6.14 -2.64 -7.93
N VAL A 267 6.50 -1.37 -8.18
CA VAL A 267 7.21 -0.54 -7.21
C VAL A 267 6.24 0.44 -6.56
N HIS A 268 6.24 0.48 -5.22
CA HIS A 268 5.48 1.47 -4.46
C HIS A 268 5.88 2.89 -4.85
N PRO A 269 4.98 3.71 -5.39
CA PRO A 269 5.29 5.07 -5.79
C PRO A 269 5.18 6.03 -4.59
N GLY A 270 6.19 6.05 -3.73
CA GLY A 270 6.22 6.89 -2.53
C GLY A 270 6.11 8.39 -2.80
N GLY A 271 6.33 8.79 -4.06
CA GLY A 271 6.26 10.14 -4.61
C GLY A 271 7.15 10.22 -5.84
N ARG A 272 6.96 11.27 -6.68
CA ARG A 272 7.72 11.46 -7.92
C ARG A 272 9.23 11.24 -7.77
N LYS A 273 9.84 11.96 -6.82
CA LYS A 273 11.30 11.88 -6.62
C LYS A 273 11.80 10.50 -6.22
N VAL A 274 10.98 9.69 -5.54
CA VAL A 274 11.34 8.31 -5.22
C VAL A 274 11.36 7.48 -6.50
N ILE A 275 10.36 7.61 -7.36
CA ILE A 275 10.30 6.94 -8.67
C ILE A 275 11.52 7.34 -9.51
N ASP A 276 11.79 8.64 -9.66
CA ASP A 276 12.91 9.18 -10.45
C ASP A 276 14.26 8.62 -9.97
N ASN A 277 14.48 8.55 -8.64
CA ASN A 277 15.73 8.04 -8.08
C ASN A 277 15.87 6.51 -8.24
N VAL A 278 14.80 5.75 -8.05
CA VAL A 278 14.79 4.29 -8.33
C VAL A 278 15.09 4.04 -9.80
N GLN A 279 14.41 4.77 -10.70
CA GLN A 279 14.62 4.67 -12.14
C GLN A 279 16.10 4.95 -12.52
N LYS A 280 16.66 6.03 -12.00
CA LYS A 280 18.06 6.41 -12.22
C LYS A 280 19.03 5.36 -11.65
N HIS A 281 18.79 4.90 -10.43
CA HIS A 281 19.68 3.93 -9.74
C HIS A 281 19.78 2.62 -10.50
N PHE A 282 18.64 2.11 -11.01
CA PHE A 282 18.60 0.85 -11.73
C PHE A 282 18.80 0.98 -13.24
N GLY A 283 18.96 2.19 -13.79
CA GLY A 283 19.07 2.43 -15.23
C GLY A 283 17.80 2.03 -15.99
N MET A 284 16.63 2.26 -15.37
CA MET A 284 15.33 1.91 -15.93
C MET A 284 14.82 3.00 -16.88
N THR A 285 13.94 2.59 -17.81
CA THR A 285 13.14 3.50 -18.64
C THR A 285 11.76 3.73 -18.03
N ASP A 286 11.03 4.70 -18.53
CA ASP A 286 9.63 4.99 -18.09
C ASP A 286 8.72 3.76 -18.23
N THR A 287 9.00 2.90 -19.20
CA THR A 287 8.22 1.67 -19.43
C THR A 287 8.26 0.72 -18.24
N HIS A 288 9.40 0.62 -17.52
CA HIS A 288 9.53 -0.27 -16.37
C HIS A 288 8.65 0.15 -15.19
N LEU A 289 8.50 1.47 -14.96
CA LEU A 289 7.76 2.02 -13.83
C LEU A 289 6.42 2.67 -14.25
N ARG A 290 5.93 2.38 -15.48
CA ARG A 290 4.69 2.98 -16.01
C ARG A 290 3.48 2.76 -15.11
N PHE A 291 3.33 1.58 -14.54
CA PHE A 291 2.21 1.26 -13.66
C PHE A 291 2.30 1.99 -12.32
N SER A 292 3.50 2.09 -11.74
CA SER A 292 3.75 2.89 -10.54
C SER A 292 3.44 4.37 -10.77
N SER A 293 3.89 4.92 -11.90
CA SER A 293 3.60 6.31 -12.28
C SER A 293 2.11 6.55 -12.54
N THR A 294 1.42 5.58 -13.17
CA THR A 294 -0.03 5.64 -13.41
C THR A 294 -0.81 5.68 -12.09
N VAL A 295 -0.45 4.82 -11.14
CA VAL A 295 -1.11 4.79 -9.82
C VAL A 295 -0.84 6.09 -9.05
N LEU A 296 0.40 6.58 -9.03
CA LEU A 296 0.70 7.86 -8.38
C LEU A 296 -0.13 9.01 -8.97
N ARG A 297 -0.20 9.08 -10.29
CA ARG A 297 -0.93 10.15 -11.00
C ARG A 297 -2.42 10.16 -10.68
N ASN A 298 -3.04 8.99 -10.64
CA ASN A 298 -4.49 8.87 -10.55
C ASN A 298 -5.03 8.77 -9.12
N TYR A 299 -4.17 8.34 -8.15
CA TYR A 299 -4.61 8.04 -6.79
C TYR A 299 -3.75 8.70 -5.71
N GLY A 300 -2.55 9.18 -6.03
CA GLY A 300 -1.57 9.63 -5.04
C GLY A 300 -0.95 8.47 -4.25
N ASN A 301 -0.30 8.80 -3.14
CA ASN A 301 0.29 7.83 -2.22
C ASN A 301 -0.71 7.47 -1.11
N MET A 302 -1.36 6.33 -1.24
CA MET A 302 -2.30 5.77 -0.24
C MET A 302 -1.58 4.96 0.85
N SER A 303 -0.25 5.11 1.03
CA SER A 303 0.55 4.30 1.94
C SER A 303 0.54 2.80 1.56
N SER A 304 0.28 1.87 2.49
CA SER A 304 0.37 0.42 2.26
C SER A 304 -0.46 -0.12 1.08
N PRO A 305 -1.69 0.30 0.79
CA PRO A 305 -2.45 -0.20 -0.36
C PRO A 305 -1.83 0.14 -1.72
N THR A 306 -1.03 1.22 -1.82
CA THR A 306 -0.60 1.76 -3.11
C THR A 306 0.12 0.75 -3.99
N VAL A 307 1.02 -0.05 -3.42
CA VAL A 307 1.77 -1.07 -4.17
C VAL A 307 0.84 -2.20 -4.67
N MET A 308 -0.26 -2.45 -3.95
CA MET A 308 -1.28 -3.42 -4.36
C MET A 308 -2.10 -2.91 -5.56
N PHE A 309 -2.40 -1.59 -5.61
CA PHE A 309 -2.98 -0.94 -6.79
C PHE A 309 -2.05 -1.05 -8.00
N VAL A 310 -0.72 -0.92 -7.80
CA VAL A 310 0.23 -1.10 -8.90
C VAL A 310 0.17 -2.53 -9.45
N LEU A 311 0.08 -3.54 -8.59
CA LEU A 311 -0.09 -4.93 -9.06
C LEU A 311 -1.44 -5.12 -9.78
N GLU A 312 -2.52 -4.51 -9.32
CA GLU A 312 -3.81 -4.55 -10.01
C GLU A 312 -3.70 -3.95 -11.41
N GLU A 313 -3.03 -2.79 -11.58
CA GLU A 313 -2.81 -2.19 -12.90
C GLU A 313 -1.99 -3.11 -13.83
N VAL A 314 -0.97 -3.79 -13.30
CA VAL A 314 -0.21 -4.80 -14.06
C VAL A 314 -1.12 -5.94 -14.52
N VAL A 315 -1.93 -6.50 -13.64
CA VAL A 315 -2.86 -7.59 -13.98
C VAL A 315 -3.92 -7.12 -14.98
N ARG A 316 -4.48 -5.94 -14.78
CA ARG A 316 -5.53 -5.37 -15.68
C ARG A 316 -5.00 -5.01 -17.06
N SER A 317 -3.72 -4.74 -17.21
CA SER A 317 -3.13 -4.49 -18.54
C SER A 317 -3.22 -5.70 -19.45
N GLY A 318 -3.25 -6.91 -18.89
CA GLY A 318 -3.18 -8.16 -19.66
C GLY A 318 -1.82 -8.42 -20.31
N ASP A 319 -0.80 -7.63 -19.95
CA ASP A 319 0.55 -7.77 -20.49
C ASP A 319 1.28 -9.04 -19.98
N PRO A 320 1.13 -9.44 -18.68
CA PRO A 320 1.85 -10.59 -18.14
C PRO A 320 1.45 -11.91 -18.81
N ARG A 321 2.45 -12.75 -19.07
CA ARG A 321 2.31 -14.09 -19.68
C ARG A 321 2.84 -15.17 -18.75
N SER A 322 2.38 -16.38 -18.94
CA SER A 322 2.87 -17.56 -18.21
C SER A 322 4.39 -17.67 -18.37
N GLY A 323 5.09 -17.70 -17.26
CA GLY A 323 6.55 -17.76 -17.20
C GLY A 323 7.25 -16.44 -16.95
N ASP A 324 6.54 -15.30 -16.98
CA ASP A 324 7.11 -14.00 -16.67
C ASP A 324 7.44 -13.85 -15.18
N TRP A 325 8.52 -13.16 -14.89
CA TRP A 325 8.94 -12.84 -13.54
C TRP A 325 8.59 -11.39 -13.19
N GLY A 326 8.11 -11.19 -11.99
CA GLY A 326 7.87 -9.88 -11.43
C GLY A 326 8.48 -9.71 -10.05
N VAL A 327 8.71 -8.46 -9.66
CA VAL A 327 9.05 -8.09 -8.28
C VAL A 327 8.10 -7.04 -7.77
N MET A 328 7.60 -7.23 -6.54
CA MET A 328 6.79 -6.26 -5.82
C MET A 328 7.65 -5.64 -4.73
N ILE A 329 7.77 -4.32 -4.71
CA ILE A 329 8.74 -3.59 -3.89
C ILE A 329 8.05 -2.45 -3.16
N ALA A 330 8.27 -2.35 -1.87
CA ALA A 330 7.83 -1.22 -1.05
C ALA A 330 8.94 -0.73 -0.12
N LEU A 331 8.89 0.56 0.19
CA LEU A 331 9.74 1.22 1.18
C LEU A 331 8.86 1.83 2.27
N GLY A 332 9.32 1.79 3.50
CA GLY A 332 8.54 2.33 4.61
C GLY A 332 9.34 2.62 5.87
N PRO A 333 8.63 2.96 6.95
CA PRO A 333 9.21 3.23 8.26
C PRO A 333 10.15 2.14 8.78
N GLY A 334 11.11 2.55 9.60
CA GLY A 334 12.23 1.73 10.03
C GLY A 334 13.38 1.79 9.04
N MET A 335 13.15 2.55 7.96
CA MET A 335 13.82 2.51 6.66
C MET A 335 13.98 1.06 6.22
N ALA A 336 12.83 0.46 5.94
CA ALA A 336 12.76 -0.90 5.43
C ALA A 336 12.50 -0.92 3.91
N ALA A 337 13.20 -1.79 3.21
CA ALA A 337 12.89 -2.21 1.85
C ALA A 337 12.34 -3.64 1.88
N GLU A 338 11.11 -3.79 1.44
CA GLU A 338 10.41 -5.07 1.37
C GLU A 338 10.27 -5.49 -0.09
N VAL A 339 10.61 -6.70 -0.41
CA VAL A 339 10.57 -7.24 -1.78
C VAL A 339 9.88 -8.60 -1.80
N ALA A 340 8.98 -8.79 -2.75
CA ALA A 340 8.38 -10.10 -3.05
C ALA A 340 8.67 -10.49 -4.49
N LEU A 341 9.01 -11.77 -4.72
CA LEU A 341 9.20 -12.35 -6.04
C LEU A 341 7.91 -12.98 -6.54
N LEU A 342 7.51 -12.60 -7.74
CA LEU A 342 6.26 -13.01 -8.39
C LEU A 342 6.56 -13.86 -9.63
N ARG A 343 5.62 -14.77 -9.98
CA ARG A 343 5.68 -15.55 -11.22
C ARG A 343 4.29 -15.72 -11.82
N TRP A 344 4.11 -15.37 -13.06
CA TRP A 344 2.90 -15.64 -13.83
C TRP A 344 2.85 -17.02 -14.47
#